data_197309fe4e4198adee8c1b21ad7fc424
#
_entry.id   197309fe4e4198adee8c1b21ad7fc424
#
_cell.length_a   1.000
_cell.length_b   1.000
_cell.length_c   1.000
_cell.angle_alpha   90.00
_cell.angle_beta   90.00
_cell.angle_gamma   90.00
#
_symmetry.space_group_name_H-M   'P 1'
#
loop_
_entity.id
_entity.type
_entity.pdbx_description
1 polymer ?
#
loop_
_entity_poly.entity_id
_entity_poly.type
_entity_poly.pdbx_seq_one_letter_code
_entity_poly.pdbx_strand_id
1 'polypeptide(L)'
;KVARAGTGFMCIDVKVLKKMAEKARHYQYPSPQTGYNETHYSLFEEGTRPGQDDYYSEDWAFCALAQDCGFDIVVDTDVTITHRGEFLFAAPQKPTKEQYVMSQVERSKQEFMFYQQLKEKFEKETK
;
A
#
# COMPACT_ATOMS: atom_id res chain seq x y z
N LYS A 1 1.26 10.81 -5.71
CA LYS A 1 0.10 9.93 -5.91
C LYS A 1 0.59 8.50 -6.02
N VAL A 2 -0.18 7.58 -5.49
CA VAL A 2 0.09 6.14 -5.55
C VAL A 2 -1.16 5.39 -5.99
N ALA A 3 -0.99 4.19 -6.52
CA ALA A 3 -2.12 3.35 -6.90
C ALA A 3 -2.79 2.69 -5.68
N ARG A 4 -2.01 2.36 -4.66
CA ARG A 4 -2.45 1.61 -3.48
C ARG A 4 -1.66 2.06 -2.26
N ALA A 5 -2.29 2.05 -1.10
CA ALA A 5 -1.66 2.32 0.20
C ALA A 5 -2.33 1.46 1.27
N GLY A 6 -1.59 1.16 2.34
CA GLY A 6 -2.17 0.57 3.54
C GLY A 6 -3.02 1.60 4.29
N THR A 7 -4.07 1.14 4.95
CA THR A 7 -5.04 2.00 5.64
C THR A 7 -4.79 2.13 7.15
N GLY A 8 -3.66 1.63 7.64
CA GLY A 8 -3.31 1.68 9.07
C GLY A 8 -3.28 3.09 9.69
N PHE A 9 -3.00 4.11 8.88
CA PHE A 9 -3.17 5.52 9.22
C PHE A 9 -3.57 6.30 7.96
N MET A 10 -4.81 6.77 7.93
CA MET A 10 -5.37 7.43 6.76
C MET A 10 -6.21 8.65 7.17
N CYS A 11 -6.01 9.76 6.48
CA CYS A 11 -6.89 10.93 6.57
C CYS A 11 -7.76 10.98 5.32
N ILE A 12 -9.07 10.96 5.51
CA ILE A 12 -10.04 10.89 4.42
C ILE A 12 -11.03 12.06 4.53
N ASP A 13 -11.20 12.81 3.44
CA ASP A 13 -12.27 13.80 3.36
C ASP A 13 -13.63 13.09 3.35
N VAL A 14 -14.56 13.53 4.18
CA VAL A 14 -15.90 12.93 4.30
C VAL A 14 -16.65 12.90 2.97
N LYS A 15 -16.41 13.84 2.07
CA LYS A 15 -17.02 13.82 0.72
C LYS A 15 -16.59 12.61 -0.11
N VAL A 16 -15.37 12.10 0.11
CA VAL A 16 -14.87 10.88 -0.54
C VAL A 16 -15.71 9.69 -0.08
N LEU A 17 -15.88 9.52 1.23
CA LEU A 17 -16.69 8.43 1.80
C LEU A 17 -18.14 8.48 1.31
N LYS A 18 -18.75 9.67 1.26
CA LYS A 18 -20.11 9.85 0.72
C LYS A 18 -20.19 9.41 -0.73
N LYS A 19 -19.21 9.77 -1.54
CA LYS A 19 -19.20 9.40 -2.96
C LYS A 19 -18.94 7.91 -3.18
N MET A 20 -18.06 7.32 -2.36
CA MET A 20 -17.81 5.88 -2.39
C MET A 20 -19.05 5.09 -1.97
N ALA A 21 -19.82 5.56 -0.99
CA ALA A 21 -21.04 4.92 -0.53
C ALA A 21 -22.10 4.78 -1.65
N GLU A 22 -22.11 5.67 -2.64
CA GLU A 22 -23.02 5.57 -3.79
C GLU A 22 -22.73 4.35 -4.68
N LYS A 23 -21.48 3.86 -4.68
CA LYS A 23 -21.03 2.71 -5.50
C LYS A 23 -20.79 1.45 -4.69
N ALA A 24 -20.60 1.59 -3.38
CA ALA A 24 -20.31 0.47 -2.50
C ALA A 24 -21.51 -0.46 -2.36
N ARG A 25 -21.24 -1.74 -2.17
CA ARG A 25 -22.27 -2.67 -1.71
C ARG A 25 -22.80 -2.20 -0.34
N HIS A 26 -24.09 -2.31 -0.14
CA HIS A 26 -24.72 -1.95 1.12
C HIS A 26 -25.63 -3.06 1.64
N TYR A 27 -25.85 -3.07 2.94
CA TYR A 27 -26.72 -4.02 3.61
C TYR A 27 -27.40 -3.37 4.80
N GLN A 28 -28.51 -3.96 5.22
CA GLN A 28 -29.24 -3.53 6.41
C GLN A 28 -28.71 -4.28 7.62
N TYR A 29 -28.46 -3.56 8.69
CA TYR A 29 -28.01 -4.12 9.95
C TYR A 29 -28.88 -3.57 11.10
N PRO A 30 -29.42 -4.45 11.98
CA PRO A 30 -30.16 -4.00 13.15
C PRO A 30 -29.19 -3.35 14.14
N SER A 31 -29.40 -2.07 14.39
CA SER A 31 -28.59 -1.32 15.37
C SER A 31 -29.02 -1.67 16.79
N PRO A 32 -28.13 -2.20 17.64
CA PRO A 32 -28.44 -2.47 19.05
C PRO A 32 -28.77 -1.19 19.86
N GLN A 33 -28.28 -0.04 19.40
CA GLN A 33 -28.46 1.26 20.08
C GLN A 33 -29.81 1.89 19.77
N THR A 34 -30.27 1.77 18.54
CA THR A 34 -31.52 2.43 18.08
C THR A 34 -32.69 1.48 17.94
N GLY A 35 -32.45 0.17 17.84
CA GLY A 35 -33.45 -0.86 17.53
C GLY A 35 -33.99 -0.82 16.11
N TYR A 36 -33.51 0.09 15.25
CA TYR A 36 -33.90 0.20 13.84
C TYR A 36 -32.81 -0.36 12.92
N ASN A 37 -33.22 -0.77 11.73
CA ASN A 37 -32.26 -1.15 10.69
C ASN A 37 -31.54 0.07 10.17
N GLU A 38 -30.22 0.01 10.17
CA GLU A 38 -29.34 1.03 9.64
C GLU A 38 -28.68 0.51 8.36
N THR A 39 -28.48 1.41 7.37
CA THR A 39 -27.78 1.07 6.14
C THR A 39 -26.28 1.19 6.35
N HIS A 40 -25.57 0.09 6.16
CA HIS A 40 -24.13 0.02 6.22
C HIS A 40 -23.55 -0.15 4.81
N TYR A 41 -22.39 0.46 4.56
CA TYR A 41 -21.71 0.44 3.27
C TYR A 41 -20.37 -0.30 3.37
N SER A 42 -20.16 -1.27 2.49
CA SER A 42 -18.92 -2.06 2.42
C SER A 42 -17.84 -1.28 1.66
N LEU A 43 -17.13 -0.40 2.34
CA LEU A 43 -16.05 0.39 1.74
C LEU A 43 -14.71 -0.36 1.69
N PHE A 44 -14.52 -1.38 2.53
CA PHE A 44 -13.31 -2.19 2.68
C PHE A 44 -13.61 -3.66 2.34
N GLU A 45 -14.23 -3.90 1.21
CA GLU A 45 -14.63 -5.25 0.81
C GLU A 45 -13.51 -5.95 0.06
N GLU A 46 -12.87 -6.91 0.70
CA GLU A 46 -11.85 -7.76 0.09
C GLU A 46 -12.45 -8.73 -0.96
N GLY A 47 -11.64 -9.15 -1.90
CA GLY A 47 -12.03 -10.12 -2.92
C GLY A 47 -11.51 -9.79 -4.31
N THR A 48 -12.06 -10.48 -5.31
CA THR A 48 -11.79 -10.18 -6.71
C THR A 48 -12.77 -9.15 -7.26
N ARG A 49 -12.32 -8.35 -8.21
CA ARG A 49 -13.19 -7.38 -8.91
C ARG A 49 -13.70 -7.98 -10.23
N PRO A 50 -14.91 -7.61 -10.67
CA PRO A 50 -15.45 -8.09 -11.94
C PRO A 50 -14.47 -7.86 -13.10
N GLY A 51 -14.14 -8.94 -13.83
CA GLY A 51 -13.23 -8.88 -14.98
C GLY A 51 -11.75 -8.78 -14.64
N GLN A 52 -11.38 -9.00 -13.36
CA GLN A 52 -9.99 -9.05 -12.90
C GLN A 52 -9.75 -10.33 -12.10
N ASP A 53 -8.59 -10.95 -12.31
CA ASP A 53 -8.18 -12.18 -11.59
C ASP A 53 -7.41 -11.86 -10.30
N ASP A 54 -7.02 -10.59 -10.12
CA ASP A 54 -6.29 -10.14 -8.95
C ASP A 54 -7.18 -10.12 -7.71
N TYR A 55 -6.67 -10.66 -6.61
CA TYR A 55 -7.27 -10.51 -5.29
C TYR A 55 -6.88 -9.16 -4.67
N TYR A 56 -7.87 -8.45 -4.16
CA TYR A 56 -7.70 -7.18 -3.44
C TYR A 56 -7.91 -7.43 -1.95
N SER A 57 -6.90 -7.10 -1.14
CA SER A 57 -7.10 -6.95 0.30
C SER A 57 -8.02 -5.76 0.58
N GLU A 58 -8.52 -5.66 1.81
CA GLU A 58 -9.39 -4.56 2.24
C GLU A 58 -8.83 -3.18 1.94
N ASP A 59 -7.53 -2.97 2.18
CA ASP A 59 -6.82 -1.72 1.91
C ASP A 59 -6.82 -1.37 0.42
N TRP A 60 -6.53 -2.36 -0.41
CA TRP A 60 -6.45 -2.19 -1.85
C TRP A 60 -7.82 -2.01 -2.48
N ALA A 61 -8.83 -2.72 -1.95
CA ALA A 61 -10.21 -2.58 -2.39
C ALA A 61 -10.74 -1.18 -2.09
N PHE A 62 -10.44 -0.63 -0.91
CA PHE A 62 -10.76 0.75 -0.57
C PHE A 62 -10.10 1.75 -1.51
N CYS A 63 -8.79 1.63 -1.76
CA CYS A 63 -8.07 2.50 -2.68
C CYS A 63 -8.65 2.44 -4.09
N ALA A 64 -8.97 1.25 -4.59
CA ALA A 64 -9.54 1.07 -5.91
C ALA A 64 -10.95 1.66 -6.01
N LEU A 65 -11.80 1.49 -5.01
CA LEU A 65 -13.13 2.11 -4.98
C LEU A 65 -13.05 3.64 -4.95
N ALA A 66 -12.11 4.22 -4.20
CA ALA A 66 -11.89 5.66 -4.18
C ALA A 66 -11.47 6.18 -5.57
N GLN A 67 -10.55 5.47 -6.24
CA GLN A 67 -10.11 5.81 -7.61
C GLN A 67 -11.24 5.69 -8.63
N ASP A 68 -12.11 4.68 -8.55
CA ASP A 68 -13.29 4.54 -9.39
C ASP A 68 -14.29 5.70 -9.18
N CYS A 69 -14.24 6.35 -8.03
CA CYS A 69 -15.01 7.55 -7.72
C CYS A 69 -14.31 8.84 -8.17
N GLY A 70 -13.12 8.73 -8.79
CA GLY A 70 -12.35 9.87 -9.32
C GLY A 70 -11.43 10.54 -8.30
N PHE A 71 -11.13 9.89 -7.17
CA PHE A 71 -10.23 10.42 -6.16
C PHE A 71 -8.82 9.83 -6.28
N ASP A 72 -7.84 10.63 -5.91
CA ASP A 72 -6.45 10.22 -5.86
C ASP A 72 -6.08 9.69 -4.47
N ILE A 73 -5.22 8.69 -4.45
CA ILE A 73 -4.54 8.24 -3.25
C ILE A 73 -3.18 8.95 -3.17
N VAL A 74 -2.95 9.63 -2.06
CA VAL A 74 -1.71 10.39 -1.83
C VAL A 74 -1.05 9.89 -0.56
N VAL A 75 0.25 9.60 -0.64
CA VAL A 75 1.08 9.32 0.54
C VAL A 75 1.85 10.58 0.88
N ASP A 76 1.69 11.05 2.12
CA ASP A 76 2.52 12.09 2.70
C ASP A 76 3.78 11.43 3.26
N THR A 77 4.90 11.68 2.60
CA THR A 77 6.18 11.09 2.98
C THR A 77 6.91 11.89 4.06
N ASP A 78 6.37 13.02 4.50
CA ASP A 78 6.92 13.83 5.58
C ASP A 78 6.34 13.41 6.94
N VAL A 79 5.25 12.65 6.93
CA VAL A 79 4.67 12.05 8.15
C VAL A 79 5.41 10.76 8.48
N THR A 80 6.02 10.72 9.65
CA THR A 80 6.62 9.51 10.20
C THR A 80 5.66 8.88 11.19
N ILE A 81 5.27 7.63 10.93
CA ILE A 81 4.45 6.82 11.84
C ILE A 81 5.26 5.63 12.33
N THR A 82 5.02 5.27 13.60
CA THR A 82 5.57 4.06 14.19
C THR A 82 4.44 3.15 14.61
N HIS A 83 4.61 1.84 14.39
CA HIS A 83 3.71 0.82 14.88
C HIS A 83 4.37 0.08 16.05
N ARG A 84 3.68 0.03 17.20
CA ARG A 84 4.16 -0.67 18.39
C ARG A 84 3.46 -2.03 18.50
N GLY A 85 4.24 -3.10 18.45
CA GLY A 85 3.84 -4.47 18.71
C GLY A 85 4.89 -5.14 19.59
N GLU A 86 5.09 -6.44 19.44
CA GLU A 86 6.27 -7.13 20.04
C GLU A 86 7.58 -6.55 19.49
N PHE A 87 7.53 -6.03 18.27
CA PHE A 87 8.65 -5.32 17.63
C PHE A 87 8.24 -3.88 17.31
N LEU A 88 9.20 -2.97 17.42
CA LEU A 88 9.02 -1.59 17.00
C LEU A 88 9.26 -1.49 15.49
N PHE A 89 8.19 -1.21 14.74
CA PHE A 89 8.28 -0.87 13.31
C PHE A 89 8.31 0.65 13.17
N ALA A 90 9.35 1.18 12.57
CA ALA A 90 9.46 2.59 12.24
C ALA A 90 9.64 2.75 10.73
N ALA A 91 8.97 3.72 10.15
CA ALA A 91 9.25 4.08 8.77
C ALA A 91 10.71 4.55 8.65
N PRO A 92 11.47 4.07 7.67
CA PRO A 92 12.81 4.59 7.44
C PRO A 92 12.72 6.08 7.14
N GLN A 93 13.58 6.87 7.80
CA GLN A 93 13.69 8.27 7.44
C GLN A 93 14.06 8.40 5.96
N LYS A 94 13.51 9.40 5.30
CA LYS A 94 13.90 9.70 3.91
C LYS A 94 15.42 9.87 3.87
N PRO A 95 16.14 9.12 3.04
CA PRO A 95 17.55 9.36 2.87
C PRO A 95 17.75 10.78 2.30
N THR A 96 18.74 11.49 2.79
CA THR A 96 19.16 12.72 2.13
C THR A 96 19.57 12.41 0.69
N LYS A 97 19.64 13.45 -0.16
CA LYS A 97 20.07 13.27 -1.55
C LYS A 97 21.44 12.58 -1.63
N GLU A 98 22.35 12.96 -0.71
CA GLU A 98 23.69 12.37 -0.59
C GLU A 98 23.63 10.90 -0.18
N GLN A 99 22.81 10.56 0.82
CA GLN A 99 22.61 9.17 1.28
C GLN A 99 22.01 8.30 0.18
N TYR A 100 21.05 8.84 -0.58
CA TYR A 100 20.47 8.13 -1.72
C TYR A 100 21.53 7.85 -2.80
N VAL A 101 22.32 8.86 -3.18
CA VAL A 101 23.40 8.67 -4.17
C VAL A 101 24.43 7.66 -3.68
N MET A 102 24.85 7.75 -2.41
CA MET A 102 25.79 6.80 -1.83
C MET A 102 25.25 5.37 -1.85
N SER A 103 23.97 5.17 -1.51
CA SER A 103 23.35 3.84 -1.55
C SER A 103 23.33 3.25 -2.97
N GLN A 104 23.11 4.07 -4.00
CA GLN A 104 23.16 3.62 -5.40
C GLN A 104 24.60 3.26 -5.83
N VAL A 105 25.58 4.04 -5.40
CA VAL A 105 27.00 3.74 -5.66
C VAL A 105 27.44 2.42 -5.00
N GLU A 106 27.03 2.20 -3.75
CA GLU A 106 27.33 0.93 -3.05
C GLU A 106 26.67 -0.27 -3.71
N ARG A 107 25.41 -0.14 -4.11
CA ARG A 107 24.69 -1.19 -4.84
C ARG A 107 25.39 -1.55 -6.14
N SER A 108 25.77 -0.54 -6.93
CA SER A 108 26.51 -0.76 -8.20
C SER A 108 27.85 -1.44 -7.98
N LYS A 109 28.57 -1.11 -6.89
CA LYS A 109 29.82 -1.80 -6.52
C LYS A 109 29.59 -3.27 -6.16
N GLN A 110 28.54 -3.58 -5.40
CA GLN A 110 28.21 -4.95 -5.03
C GLN A 110 27.81 -5.78 -6.26
N GLU A 111 27.02 -5.23 -7.18
CA GLU A 111 26.67 -5.87 -8.44
C GLU A 111 27.91 -6.14 -9.30
N PHE A 112 28.81 -5.18 -9.40
CA PHE A 112 30.06 -5.35 -10.14
C PHE A 112 30.95 -6.45 -9.52
N MET A 113 31.12 -6.48 -8.21
CA MET A 113 31.87 -7.52 -7.51
C MET A 113 31.25 -8.91 -7.73
N PHE A 114 29.93 -9.01 -7.67
CA PHE A 114 29.23 -10.26 -7.94
C PHE A 114 29.47 -10.75 -9.38
N TYR A 115 29.43 -9.86 -10.38
CA TYR A 115 29.77 -10.19 -11.76
C TYR A 115 31.21 -10.69 -11.91
N GLN A 116 32.17 -10.09 -11.24
CA GLN A 116 33.56 -10.54 -11.28
C GLN A 116 33.71 -11.97 -10.69
N GLN A 117 33.04 -12.24 -9.57
CA GLN A 117 33.06 -13.57 -8.95
C GLN A 117 32.43 -14.64 -9.85
N LEU A 118 31.31 -14.32 -10.50
CA LEU A 118 30.70 -15.22 -11.47
C LEU A 118 31.64 -15.50 -12.65
N LYS A 119 32.27 -14.48 -13.20
CA LYS A 119 33.20 -14.63 -14.30
C LYS A 119 34.36 -15.55 -13.94
N GLU A 120 35.01 -15.35 -12.79
CA GLU A 120 36.09 -16.21 -12.30
C GLU A 120 35.63 -17.66 -12.07
N LYS A 121 34.40 -17.87 -11.62
CA LYS A 121 33.83 -19.21 -11.44
C LYS A 121 33.66 -19.91 -12.80
N PHE A 122 33.10 -19.25 -13.78
CA PHE A 122 32.93 -19.81 -15.11
C PHE A 122 34.26 -20.11 -15.81
N GLU A 123 35.29 -19.27 -15.64
CA GLU A 123 36.63 -19.50 -16.22
C GLU A 123 37.37 -20.71 -15.59
N LYS A 124 37.03 -21.05 -14.33
CA LYS A 124 37.56 -22.24 -13.65
C LYS A 124 36.83 -23.54 -14.00
N GLU A 125 35.56 -23.47 -14.36
CA GLU A 125 34.75 -24.63 -14.75
C GLU A 125 34.93 -25.02 -16.24
N THR A 126 35.52 -24.14 -17.02
CA THR A 126 35.75 -24.35 -18.47
C THR A 126 37.21 -24.78 -18.81
N LYS A 127 38.06 -25.00 -17.80
CA LYS A 127 39.41 -25.57 -17.93
C LYS A 127 39.43 -27.01 -17.40
#